data_34f6542e7815b318dbde7dc6d62fa1ec
#
_entry.id   34f6542e7815b318dbde7dc6d62fa1ec
#
_cell.length_a   1.000
_cell.length_b   1.000
_cell.length_c   1.000
_cell.angle_alpha   90.00
_cell.angle_beta   90.00
_cell.angle_gamma   90.00
#
_symmetry.space_group_name_H-M   'P 1'
#
loop_
_entity.id
_entity.type
_entity.pdbx_description
1 polymer ?
#
loop_
_entity_poly.entity_id
_entity_poly.type
_entity_poly.pdbx_seq_one_letter_code
_entity_poly.pdbx_strand_id
1 'polypeptide(L)'
;LYQEHPGYSEQDPNEWFEATKKGIKELIQSTEMSDKIVKGISFSGQMHGLVIVDDNGIPLRKAILWNDTRNSIQCRQIENIYGERLNYNPILEGFTLPKMLWVQQHEPEIWSRVDVFMLPKDYLRYCLTQTIHMEYSDACSTLLFNPENYEWTRDVGDTFNIGDIYPPLVQSHSYVGNVTESLANELGLSSDVAVYAGGGDNACGAIGAGVIHDKSALCSIGTSGVVLNVEYQRVTSYDSNLHLFNHSVPDTYYAMGVTLAAGYSLNWLKQTFFENDSFEGILNLAASSKIGANGLLFTPYLAGERTPHGDA
;
A
#
# COMPACT_ATOMS: atom_id res chain seq x y z
N LEU A 1 -9.88 11.98 5.92
CA LEU A 1 -8.45 12.26 5.86
C LEU A 1 -8.15 13.42 6.79
N TYR A 2 -7.17 13.24 7.69
CA TYR A 2 -6.75 14.25 8.67
C TYR A 2 -5.35 14.75 8.28
N GLN A 3 -5.21 16.07 8.10
CA GLN A 3 -3.96 16.74 7.69
C GLN A 3 -3.76 17.98 8.58
N GLU A 4 -3.60 17.75 9.87
CA GLU A 4 -3.55 18.82 10.89
C GLU A 4 -2.28 19.68 10.81
N HIS A 5 -1.20 19.11 10.23
CA HIS A 5 0.08 19.78 9.99
C HIS A 5 0.60 19.51 8.58
N PRO A 6 1.46 20.39 8.03
CA PRO A 6 2.13 20.10 6.75
C PRO A 6 2.87 18.77 6.80
N GLY A 7 2.69 17.94 5.77
CA GLY A 7 3.29 16.61 5.66
C GLY A 7 2.55 15.50 6.41
N TYR A 8 1.54 15.82 7.24
CA TYR A 8 0.74 14.81 7.93
C TYR A 8 -0.39 14.30 7.06
N SER A 9 -0.59 13.00 7.07
CA SER A 9 -1.69 12.33 6.38
C SER A 9 -2.14 11.13 7.19
N GLU A 10 -3.32 11.24 7.82
CA GLU A 10 -3.85 10.23 8.74
C GLU A 10 -5.30 9.89 8.42
N GLN A 11 -5.72 8.68 8.82
CA GLN A 11 -7.12 8.25 8.83
C GLN A 11 -7.41 7.48 10.13
N ASP A 12 -8.67 7.55 10.58
CA ASP A 12 -9.12 6.72 11.72
C ASP A 12 -9.44 5.30 11.22
N PRO A 13 -8.78 4.24 11.73
CA PRO A 13 -9.08 2.87 11.35
C PRO A 13 -10.53 2.45 11.64
N ASN A 14 -11.16 3.03 12.66
CA ASN A 14 -12.55 2.74 12.99
C ASN A 14 -13.52 3.25 11.90
N GLU A 15 -13.22 4.41 11.27
CA GLU A 15 -14.01 4.91 10.14
C GLU A 15 -13.98 3.95 8.95
N TRP A 16 -12.86 3.28 8.70
CA TRP A 16 -12.76 2.25 7.65
C TRP A 16 -13.67 1.06 7.95
N PHE A 17 -13.68 0.60 9.20
CA PHE A 17 -14.51 -0.53 9.59
C PHE A 17 -16.00 -0.21 9.50
N GLU A 18 -16.42 0.97 9.96
CA GLU A 18 -17.82 1.42 9.83
C GLU A 18 -18.24 1.57 8.36
N ALA A 19 -17.36 2.14 7.51
CA ALA A 19 -17.61 2.23 6.06
C ALA A 19 -17.71 0.84 5.41
N THR A 20 -16.87 -0.10 5.82
CA THR A 20 -16.89 -1.50 5.34
C THR A 20 -18.21 -2.18 5.72
N LYS A 21 -18.64 -2.06 6.96
CA LYS A 21 -19.93 -2.60 7.43
C LYS A 21 -21.11 -2.03 6.62
N LYS A 22 -21.10 -0.72 6.43
CA LYS A 22 -22.12 -0.03 5.62
C LYS A 22 -22.13 -0.54 4.18
N GLY A 23 -20.96 -0.63 3.54
CA GLY A 23 -20.83 -1.11 2.17
C GLY A 23 -21.32 -2.54 1.98
N ILE A 24 -21.00 -3.45 2.91
CA ILE A 24 -21.48 -4.83 2.88
C ILE A 24 -23.02 -4.88 2.98
N LYS A 25 -23.62 -4.13 3.93
CA LYS A 25 -25.08 -4.06 4.09
C LYS A 25 -25.77 -3.53 2.82
N GLU A 26 -25.24 -2.47 2.23
CA GLU A 26 -25.79 -1.88 0.99
C GLU A 26 -25.69 -2.84 -0.20
N LEU A 27 -24.57 -3.56 -0.35
CA LEU A 27 -24.40 -4.56 -1.41
C LEU A 27 -25.42 -5.69 -1.28
N ILE A 28 -25.60 -6.25 -0.09
CA ILE A 28 -26.57 -7.32 0.15
C ILE A 28 -28.00 -6.86 -0.19
N GLN A 29 -28.36 -5.64 0.22
CA GLN A 29 -29.69 -5.08 -0.04
C GLN A 29 -29.92 -4.75 -1.52
N SER A 30 -28.93 -4.18 -2.20
CA SER A 30 -29.07 -3.70 -3.59
C SER A 30 -29.08 -4.82 -4.62
N THR A 31 -28.47 -5.96 -4.33
CA THR A 31 -28.34 -7.09 -5.27
C THR A 31 -29.37 -8.19 -5.06
N GLU A 32 -30.29 -8.03 -4.11
CA GLU A 32 -31.23 -9.06 -3.67
C GLU A 32 -30.52 -10.38 -3.28
N MET A 33 -29.23 -10.26 -2.92
CA MET A 33 -28.42 -11.41 -2.54
C MET A 33 -28.85 -11.91 -1.17
N SER A 34 -29.05 -13.21 -1.07
CA SER A 34 -29.21 -13.85 0.22
C SER A 34 -27.83 -14.10 0.87
N ASP A 35 -27.78 -14.21 2.19
CA ASP A 35 -26.62 -14.61 2.97
C ASP A 35 -25.90 -15.85 2.43
N LYS A 36 -26.63 -16.76 1.78
CA LYS A 36 -26.13 -18.01 1.20
C LYS A 36 -25.32 -17.84 -0.08
N ILE A 37 -25.33 -16.66 -0.70
CA ILE A 37 -24.61 -16.40 -1.96
C ILE A 37 -23.19 -15.94 -1.66
N VAL A 38 -22.96 -15.20 -0.58
CA VAL A 38 -21.61 -14.76 -0.17
C VAL A 38 -20.87 -15.95 0.41
N LYS A 39 -19.78 -16.37 -0.23
CA LYS A 39 -18.94 -17.50 0.20
C LYS A 39 -17.61 -17.10 0.78
N GLY A 40 -17.11 -15.94 0.40
CA GLY A 40 -15.82 -15.47 0.87
C GLY A 40 -15.65 -13.96 0.74
N ILE A 41 -14.77 -13.43 1.57
CA ILE A 41 -14.33 -12.04 1.57
C ILE A 41 -12.80 -12.04 1.46
N SER A 42 -12.27 -11.16 0.63
CA SER A 42 -10.85 -10.88 0.52
C SER A 42 -10.63 -9.38 0.42
N PHE A 43 -9.38 -8.93 0.52
CA PHE A 43 -9.04 -7.52 0.67
C PHE A 43 -8.02 -7.09 -0.37
N SER A 44 -8.20 -5.87 -0.85
CA SER A 44 -7.19 -5.08 -1.51
C SER A 44 -7.07 -3.76 -0.76
N GLY A 45 -5.88 -3.38 -0.32
CA GLY A 45 -5.72 -2.20 0.52
C GLY A 45 -4.46 -1.41 0.25
N GLN A 46 -4.51 -0.11 0.62
CA GLN A 46 -3.36 0.78 0.55
C GLN A 46 -2.19 0.20 1.35
N MET A 47 -1.01 0.22 0.74
CA MET A 47 0.21 -0.31 1.34
C MET A 47 0.83 0.70 2.33
N HIS A 48 1.82 0.25 3.11
CA HIS A 48 2.70 1.08 3.94
C HIS A 48 2.07 1.75 5.18
N GLY A 49 0.74 1.86 5.25
CA GLY A 49 0.06 2.56 6.34
C GLY A 49 0.32 1.88 7.69
N LEU A 50 0.61 2.65 8.74
CA LEU A 50 0.86 2.13 10.08
C LEU A 50 -0.41 2.19 10.93
N VAL A 51 -0.93 1.04 11.31
CA VAL A 51 -1.94 0.86 12.37
C VAL A 51 -1.26 0.16 13.54
N ILE A 52 -1.34 0.72 14.73
CA ILE A 52 -0.85 0.11 15.97
C ILE A 52 -2.00 -0.08 16.94
N VAL A 53 -2.07 -1.25 17.53
CA VAL A 53 -3.16 -1.63 18.45
C VAL A 53 -2.61 -2.09 19.79
N ASP A 54 -3.45 -2.01 20.82
CA ASP A 54 -3.18 -2.58 22.13
C ASP A 54 -3.50 -4.08 22.20
N ASP A 55 -3.33 -4.69 23.37
CA ASP A 55 -3.59 -6.11 23.65
C ASP A 55 -5.08 -6.53 23.48
N ASN A 56 -5.99 -5.57 23.36
CA ASN A 56 -7.40 -5.78 23.06
C ASN A 56 -7.70 -5.56 21.56
N GLY A 57 -6.69 -5.26 20.74
CA GLY A 57 -6.83 -4.97 19.32
C GLY A 57 -7.45 -3.59 19.02
N ILE A 58 -7.42 -2.67 19.99
CA ILE A 58 -7.96 -1.32 19.85
C ILE A 58 -6.88 -0.41 19.27
N PRO A 59 -7.15 0.34 18.18
CA PRO A 59 -6.20 1.30 17.64
C PRO A 59 -5.80 2.35 18.67
N LEU A 60 -4.50 2.50 18.87
CA LEU A 60 -3.95 3.43 19.86
C LEU A 60 -3.93 4.87 19.36
N ARG A 61 -4.01 5.04 18.03
CA ARG A 61 -4.05 6.33 17.35
C ARG A 61 -4.60 6.19 15.94
N LYS A 62 -4.81 7.34 15.25
CA LYS A 62 -5.07 7.37 13.80
C LYS A 62 -3.91 6.73 13.05
N ALA A 63 -4.21 6.00 11.98
CA ALA A 63 -3.21 5.38 11.11
C ALA A 63 -2.42 6.46 10.35
N ILE A 64 -1.09 6.32 10.31
CA ILE A 64 -0.21 7.15 9.50
C ILE A 64 -0.14 6.53 8.10
N LEU A 65 -0.54 7.29 7.06
CA LEU A 65 -0.71 6.79 5.70
C LEU A 65 0.59 6.79 4.88
N TRP A 66 0.52 6.17 3.70
CA TRP A 66 1.64 6.01 2.77
C TRP A 66 2.20 7.33 2.21
N ASN A 67 1.38 8.38 2.16
CA ASN A 67 1.73 9.72 1.68
C ASN A 67 2.06 10.72 2.79
N ASP A 68 2.26 10.22 4.03
CA ASP A 68 2.71 11.03 5.14
C ASP A 68 4.24 11.20 5.09
N THR A 69 4.72 12.41 5.29
CA THR A 69 6.14 12.76 5.14
C THR A 69 6.78 13.31 6.43
N ARG A 70 6.11 13.13 7.60
CA ARG A 70 6.60 13.65 8.90
C ARG A 70 7.90 13.02 9.38
N ASN A 71 8.29 11.90 8.84
CA ASN A 71 9.31 10.98 9.35
C ASN A 71 10.62 10.97 8.53
N SER A 72 10.93 12.06 7.82
CA SER A 72 12.18 12.21 7.04
C SER A 72 13.46 12.08 7.91
N ILE A 73 13.41 12.49 9.20
CA ILE A 73 14.53 12.33 10.13
C ILE A 73 14.76 10.84 10.39
N GLN A 74 13.69 10.07 10.57
CA GLN A 74 13.76 8.63 10.81
C GLN A 74 14.28 7.87 9.59
N CYS A 75 13.93 8.31 8.37
CA CYS A 75 14.55 7.77 7.15
C CYS A 75 16.07 7.93 7.19
N ARG A 76 16.58 9.13 7.48
CA ARG A 76 18.02 9.37 7.61
C ARG A 76 18.68 8.54 8.73
N GLN A 77 17.97 8.29 9.82
CA GLN A 77 18.50 7.42 10.89
C GLN A 77 18.69 5.98 10.39
N ILE A 78 17.75 5.47 9.61
CA ILE A 78 17.83 4.13 9.02
C ILE A 78 18.95 4.08 7.96
N GLU A 79 19.01 5.07 7.07
CA GLU A 79 20.04 5.19 6.02
C GLU A 79 21.46 5.24 6.58
N ASN A 80 21.68 5.92 7.70
CA ASN A 80 22.99 5.99 8.36
C ASN A 80 23.51 4.62 8.81
N ILE A 81 22.64 3.64 9.02
CA ILE A 81 23.00 2.29 9.48
C ILE A 81 23.02 1.30 8.32
N TYR A 82 22.03 1.35 7.43
CA TYR A 82 21.80 0.34 6.40
C TYR A 82 22.13 0.82 4.98
N GLY A 83 22.48 2.10 4.77
CA GLY A 83 22.62 2.71 3.46
C GLY A 83 21.27 3.10 2.87
N GLU A 84 21.22 3.37 1.56
CA GLU A 84 20.04 3.90 0.89
C GLU A 84 18.89 2.89 0.73
N ARG A 85 19.16 1.62 0.98
CA ARG A 85 18.18 0.52 0.77
C ARG A 85 18.18 -0.47 1.93
N LEU A 86 16.98 -0.96 2.22
CA LEU A 86 16.75 -2.00 3.22
C LEU A 86 15.74 -3.02 2.68
N ASN A 87 16.04 -4.31 2.83
CA ASN A 87 15.17 -5.39 2.35
C ASN A 87 14.70 -5.16 0.90
N TYR A 88 15.65 -4.86 0.00
CA TYR A 88 15.46 -4.62 -1.44
C TYR A 88 14.69 -3.35 -1.81
N ASN A 89 14.27 -2.53 -0.86
CA ASN A 89 13.51 -1.31 -1.08
C ASN A 89 14.26 -0.05 -0.68
N PRO A 90 14.05 1.09 -1.36
CA PRO A 90 14.59 2.37 -0.92
C PRO A 90 13.96 2.78 0.42
N ILE A 91 14.71 3.50 1.24
CA ILE A 91 14.22 4.01 2.52
C ILE A 91 13.52 5.34 2.27
N LEU A 92 12.20 5.35 2.36
CA LEU A 92 11.36 6.51 2.10
C LEU A 92 10.33 6.71 3.21
N GLU A 93 9.86 7.93 3.38
CA GLU A 93 8.85 8.32 4.39
C GLU A 93 7.55 7.53 4.25
N GLY A 94 7.22 7.12 3.02
CA GLY A 94 6.03 6.30 2.75
C GLY A 94 6.02 4.95 3.47
N PHE A 95 7.16 4.35 3.76
CA PHE A 95 7.26 3.02 4.37
C PHE A 95 6.90 2.98 5.86
N THR A 96 6.66 1.77 6.40
CA THR A 96 6.11 1.60 7.76
C THR A 96 7.16 1.80 8.85
N LEU A 97 8.38 1.28 8.69
CA LEU A 97 9.44 1.39 9.70
C LEU A 97 9.75 2.84 10.11
N PRO A 98 9.97 3.80 9.18
CA PRO A 98 10.19 5.19 9.57
C PRO A 98 9.04 5.80 10.40
N LYS A 99 7.79 5.39 10.14
CA LYS A 99 6.61 5.82 10.91
C LYS A 99 6.61 5.24 12.32
N MET A 100 7.01 3.97 12.48
CA MET A 100 7.17 3.35 13.80
C MET A 100 8.18 4.11 14.64
N LEU A 101 9.34 4.44 14.07
CA LEU A 101 10.38 5.21 14.75
C LEU A 101 9.89 6.61 15.13
N TRP A 102 9.09 7.22 14.25
CA TRP A 102 8.50 8.52 14.57
C TRP A 102 7.57 8.43 15.78
N VAL A 103 6.66 7.45 15.81
CA VAL A 103 5.74 7.24 16.96
C VAL A 103 6.53 6.93 18.24
N GLN A 104 7.54 6.05 18.16
CA GLN A 104 8.39 5.71 19.30
C GLN A 104 9.06 6.95 19.92
N GLN A 105 9.54 7.87 19.08
CA GLN A 105 10.28 9.05 19.49
C GLN A 105 9.39 10.22 19.95
N HIS A 106 8.22 10.41 19.34
CA HIS A 106 7.36 11.56 19.57
C HIS A 106 6.12 11.23 20.41
N GLU A 107 5.71 9.97 20.48
CA GLU A 107 4.54 9.49 21.23
C GLU A 107 4.90 8.25 22.09
N PRO A 108 5.93 8.34 22.97
CA PRO A 108 6.44 7.20 23.70
C PRO A 108 5.41 6.54 24.62
N GLU A 109 4.44 7.30 25.14
CA GLU A 109 3.35 6.76 25.96
C GLU A 109 2.39 5.88 25.11
N ILE A 110 2.16 6.23 23.84
CA ILE A 110 1.41 5.41 22.90
C ILE A 110 2.23 4.18 22.54
N TRP A 111 3.53 4.38 22.20
CA TRP A 111 4.41 3.29 21.80
C TRP A 111 4.54 2.21 22.87
N SER A 112 4.62 2.60 24.15
CA SER A 112 4.73 1.65 25.26
C SER A 112 3.53 0.70 25.43
N ARG A 113 2.41 0.98 24.77
CA ARG A 113 1.17 0.19 24.82
C ARG A 113 0.95 -0.65 23.57
N VAL A 114 1.85 -0.59 22.59
CA VAL A 114 1.71 -1.33 21.34
C VAL A 114 1.91 -2.81 21.60
N ASP A 115 0.91 -3.60 21.27
CA ASP A 115 0.97 -5.07 21.29
C ASP A 115 1.38 -5.61 19.91
N VAL A 116 0.74 -5.09 18.84
CA VAL A 116 1.05 -5.49 17.48
C VAL A 116 0.82 -4.34 16.49
N PHE A 117 1.59 -4.32 15.40
CA PHE A 117 1.31 -3.44 14.28
C PHE A 117 0.61 -4.19 13.15
N MET A 118 -0.21 -3.47 12.40
CA MET A 118 -0.91 -3.97 11.23
C MET A 118 -0.84 -2.92 10.11
N LEU A 119 -1.11 -3.36 8.87
CA LEU A 119 -1.38 -2.45 7.77
C LEU A 119 -2.89 -2.26 7.59
N PRO A 120 -3.35 -1.25 6.84
CA PRO A 120 -4.77 -0.88 6.82
C PRO A 120 -5.74 -2.03 6.52
N LYS A 121 -5.45 -2.86 5.50
CA LYS A 121 -6.31 -4.01 5.17
C LYS A 121 -6.25 -5.11 6.23
N ASP A 122 -5.10 -5.29 6.89
CA ASP A 122 -4.94 -6.32 7.92
C ASP A 122 -5.75 -5.97 9.15
N TYR A 123 -5.83 -4.68 9.50
CA TYR A 123 -6.72 -4.21 10.55
C TYR A 123 -8.19 -4.44 10.21
N LEU A 124 -8.63 -4.13 8.98
CA LEU A 124 -10.01 -4.43 8.56
C LEU A 124 -10.33 -5.91 8.61
N ARG A 125 -9.41 -6.75 8.17
CA ARG A 125 -9.54 -8.20 8.25
C ARG A 125 -9.62 -8.67 9.70
N TYR A 126 -8.76 -8.14 10.59
CA TYR A 126 -8.83 -8.39 12.01
C TYR A 126 -10.22 -8.03 12.59
N CYS A 127 -10.77 -6.89 12.24
CA CYS A 127 -12.12 -6.50 12.67
C CYS A 127 -13.21 -7.51 12.28
N LEU A 128 -13.05 -8.18 11.12
CA LEU A 128 -14.02 -9.20 10.67
C LEU A 128 -13.82 -10.55 11.34
N THR A 129 -12.59 -10.94 11.64
CA THR A 129 -12.22 -12.31 12.03
C THR A 129 -11.73 -12.45 13.46
N GLN A 130 -11.26 -11.37 14.07
CA GLN A 130 -10.50 -11.35 15.34
C GLN A 130 -9.20 -12.18 15.27
N THR A 131 -8.64 -12.38 14.06
CA THR A 131 -7.36 -13.07 13.87
C THR A 131 -6.30 -12.12 13.30
N ILE A 132 -5.13 -12.11 13.91
CA ILE A 132 -4.04 -11.20 13.54
C ILE A 132 -3.07 -11.93 12.61
N HIS A 133 -2.87 -11.37 11.42
CA HIS A 133 -1.89 -11.82 10.44
C HIS A 133 -1.45 -10.62 9.58
N MET A 134 -0.33 -10.74 8.88
CA MET A 134 0.07 -9.89 7.77
C MET A 134 0.45 -10.76 6.58
N GLU A 135 0.10 -10.34 5.37
CA GLU A 135 0.45 -11.11 4.19
C GLU A 135 1.67 -10.53 3.46
N TYR A 136 2.34 -11.38 2.68
CA TYR A 136 3.67 -11.09 2.17
C TYR A 136 3.77 -9.86 1.28
N SER A 137 2.78 -9.57 0.41
CA SER A 137 2.87 -8.43 -0.51
C SER A 137 2.85 -7.09 0.25
N ASP A 138 2.09 -7.04 1.36
CA ASP A 138 2.04 -5.88 2.23
C ASP A 138 3.22 -5.87 3.23
N ALA A 139 3.64 -7.02 3.75
CA ALA A 139 4.81 -7.12 4.64
C ALA A 139 6.08 -6.53 4.00
N CYS A 140 6.28 -6.70 2.69
CA CYS A 140 7.36 -6.06 1.94
C CYS A 140 7.36 -4.54 2.05
N SER A 141 6.19 -3.94 2.26
CA SER A 141 6.04 -2.49 2.37
C SER A 141 6.44 -1.93 3.72
N THR A 142 6.89 -2.77 4.65
CA THR A 142 7.26 -2.36 6.01
C THR A 142 8.72 -1.97 6.18
N LEU A 143 9.62 -2.39 5.30
CA LEU A 143 11.10 -2.43 5.45
C LEU A 143 11.58 -3.44 6.52
N LEU A 144 10.69 -4.20 7.14
CA LEU A 144 10.98 -5.17 8.20
C LEU A 144 10.84 -6.62 7.74
N PHE A 145 10.55 -6.84 6.45
CA PHE A 145 10.32 -8.16 5.88
C PHE A 145 11.33 -8.45 4.77
N ASN A 146 11.94 -9.64 4.83
CA ASN A 146 12.84 -10.12 3.77
C ASN A 146 12.04 -10.94 2.75
N PRO A 147 11.90 -10.44 1.50
CA PRO A 147 11.12 -11.13 0.46
C PRO A 147 11.75 -12.45 -0.02
N GLU A 148 13.03 -12.68 0.23
CA GLU A 148 13.74 -13.88 -0.24
C GLU A 148 13.44 -15.11 0.62
N ASN A 149 13.42 -14.93 1.95
CA ASN A 149 13.18 -16.02 2.90
C ASN A 149 11.78 -16.01 3.52
N TYR A 150 10.95 -15.01 3.18
CA TYR A 150 9.59 -14.85 3.69
C TYR A 150 9.51 -14.71 5.22
N GLU A 151 10.46 -14.01 5.82
CA GLU A 151 10.57 -13.83 7.25
C GLU A 151 10.70 -12.36 7.66
N TRP A 152 10.32 -12.06 8.90
CA TRP A 152 10.62 -10.77 9.51
C TRP A 152 12.12 -10.61 9.74
N THR A 153 12.68 -9.49 9.35
CA THR A 153 14.08 -9.10 9.59
C THR A 153 14.19 -8.52 11.01
N ARG A 154 14.16 -9.42 12.01
CA ARG A 154 14.07 -9.03 13.43
C ARG A 154 15.30 -8.27 13.91
N ASP A 155 16.49 -8.53 13.38
CA ASP A 155 17.72 -7.80 13.64
C ASP A 155 17.63 -6.31 13.29
N VAL A 156 16.87 -5.96 12.26
CA VAL A 156 16.54 -4.55 11.97
C VAL A 156 15.68 -3.96 13.08
N GLY A 157 14.65 -4.68 13.49
CA GLY A 157 13.80 -4.24 14.61
C GLY A 157 14.54 -4.11 15.92
N ASP A 158 15.43 -5.05 16.22
CA ASP A 158 16.29 -5.04 17.42
C ASP A 158 17.22 -3.82 17.44
N THR A 159 17.79 -3.45 16.28
CA THR A 159 18.62 -2.25 16.11
C THR A 159 17.91 -0.97 16.55
N PHE A 160 16.60 -0.90 16.31
CA PHE A 160 15.78 0.26 16.63
C PHE A 160 14.90 0.06 17.89
N ASN A 161 15.06 -1.04 18.61
CA ASN A 161 14.26 -1.37 19.80
C ASN A 161 12.75 -1.38 19.52
N ILE A 162 12.34 -1.93 18.36
CA ILE A 162 10.93 -2.04 17.99
C ILE A 162 10.15 -2.97 18.92
N GLY A 163 10.82 -3.97 19.50
CA GLY A 163 10.17 -4.99 20.30
C GLY A 163 9.53 -6.12 19.48
N ASP A 164 8.90 -7.06 20.17
CA ASP A 164 8.26 -8.24 19.52
C ASP A 164 6.79 -7.98 19.22
N ILE A 165 6.53 -7.00 18.35
CA ILE A 165 5.19 -6.56 17.95
C ILE A 165 4.80 -7.05 16.54
N TYR A 166 5.48 -8.06 16.02
CA TYR A 166 5.33 -8.56 14.65
C TYR A 166 4.14 -9.51 14.53
N PRO A 167 3.20 -9.26 13.60
CA PRO A 167 2.11 -10.21 13.33
C PRO A 167 2.63 -11.49 12.65
N PRO A 168 1.95 -12.64 12.83
CA PRO A 168 2.22 -13.83 12.04
C PRO A 168 2.05 -13.57 10.53
N LEU A 169 2.96 -14.14 9.73
CA LEU A 169 2.96 -13.98 8.28
C LEU A 169 2.15 -15.07 7.57
N VAL A 170 1.45 -14.69 6.50
CA VAL A 170 0.66 -15.61 5.67
C VAL A 170 0.76 -15.25 4.19
N GLN A 171 0.40 -16.19 3.32
CA GLN A 171 0.25 -15.92 1.88
C GLN A 171 -1.05 -15.18 1.59
N SER A 172 -1.08 -14.40 0.52
CA SER A 172 -2.25 -13.58 0.13
C SER A 172 -3.55 -14.39 -0.04
N HIS A 173 -3.46 -15.63 -0.49
CA HIS A 173 -4.62 -16.53 -0.68
C HIS A 173 -4.95 -17.37 0.55
N SER A 174 -4.25 -17.22 1.66
CA SER A 174 -4.50 -17.99 2.87
C SER A 174 -5.89 -17.71 3.45
N TYR A 175 -6.57 -18.77 3.81
CA TYR A 175 -7.75 -18.69 4.69
C TYR A 175 -7.27 -18.29 6.09
N VAL A 176 -7.91 -17.26 6.67
CA VAL A 176 -7.50 -16.68 7.95
C VAL A 176 -8.62 -16.66 8.99
N GLY A 177 -9.72 -17.31 8.71
CA GLY A 177 -10.86 -17.43 9.61
C GLY A 177 -12.18 -17.14 8.91
N ASN A 178 -13.26 -17.18 9.67
CA ASN A 178 -14.58 -16.75 9.23
C ASN A 178 -14.91 -15.39 9.81
N VAL A 179 -15.90 -14.72 9.23
CA VAL A 179 -16.54 -13.57 9.87
C VAL A 179 -17.10 -14.03 11.22
N THR A 180 -16.85 -13.26 12.28
CA THR A 180 -17.35 -13.61 13.62
C THR A 180 -18.88 -13.72 13.60
N GLU A 181 -19.45 -14.64 14.40
CA GLU A 181 -20.88 -14.88 14.43
C GLU A 181 -21.70 -13.61 14.74
N SER A 182 -21.23 -12.81 15.70
CA SER A 182 -21.87 -11.54 16.05
C SER A 182 -21.92 -10.57 14.87
N LEU A 183 -20.80 -10.43 14.15
CA LEU A 183 -20.71 -9.51 13.03
C LEU A 183 -21.47 -10.05 11.80
N ALA A 184 -21.42 -11.35 11.56
CA ALA A 184 -22.19 -11.98 10.49
C ALA A 184 -23.70 -11.70 10.69
N ASN A 185 -24.22 -11.87 11.89
CA ASN A 185 -25.61 -11.55 12.23
C ASN A 185 -25.92 -10.04 12.03
N GLU A 186 -25.02 -9.15 12.44
CA GLU A 186 -25.17 -7.69 12.22
C GLU A 186 -25.24 -7.31 10.73
N LEU A 187 -24.43 -7.99 9.91
CA LEU A 187 -24.29 -7.69 8.47
C LEU A 187 -25.28 -8.42 7.58
N GLY A 188 -26.01 -9.40 8.11
CA GLY A 188 -26.89 -10.27 7.33
C GLY A 188 -26.11 -11.30 6.49
N LEU A 189 -24.93 -11.70 6.97
CA LEU A 189 -24.08 -12.74 6.38
C LEU A 189 -24.28 -14.07 7.10
N SER A 190 -23.89 -15.15 6.42
CA SER A 190 -23.74 -16.45 7.08
C SER A 190 -22.43 -16.48 7.88
N SER A 191 -22.41 -17.15 9.03
CA SER A 191 -21.21 -17.33 9.86
C SER A 191 -20.17 -18.26 9.23
N ASP A 192 -20.49 -18.93 8.11
CA ASP A 192 -19.56 -19.76 7.34
C ASP A 192 -18.83 -18.99 6.21
N VAL A 193 -19.03 -17.67 6.11
CA VAL A 193 -18.31 -16.83 5.15
C VAL A 193 -16.83 -16.84 5.47
N ALA A 194 -16.05 -17.43 4.55
CA ALA A 194 -14.60 -17.53 4.69
C ALA A 194 -13.92 -16.18 4.42
N VAL A 195 -12.90 -15.87 5.22
CA VAL A 195 -12.08 -14.67 5.05
C VAL A 195 -10.68 -15.07 4.63
N TYR A 196 -10.18 -14.42 3.58
CA TYR A 196 -8.85 -14.63 3.03
C TYR A 196 -7.95 -13.41 3.24
N ALA A 197 -6.65 -13.62 3.32
CA ALA A 197 -5.67 -12.60 3.68
C ALA A 197 -5.73 -11.37 2.76
N GLY A 198 -5.91 -11.56 1.46
CA GLY A 198 -5.89 -10.46 0.48
C GLY A 198 -4.48 -10.03 0.09
N GLY A 199 -4.33 -8.83 -0.45
CA GLY A 199 -3.03 -8.31 -0.90
C GLY A 199 -2.95 -6.79 -0.91
N GLY A 200 -1.74 -6.27 -1.03
CA GLY A 200 -1.51 -4.86 -1.30
C GLY A 200 -2.17 -4.44 -2.62
N ASP A 201 -2.63 -3.20 -2.70
CA ASP A 201 -3.45 -2.69 -3.83
C ASP A 201 -2.75 -2.85 -5.18
N ASN A 202 -1.43 -2.64 -5.26
CA ASN A 202 -0.67 -2.82 -6.51
C ASN A 202 -0.63 -4.29 -6.94
N ALA A 203 -0.41 -5.22 -6.02
CA ALA A 203 -0.42 -6.65 -6.31
C ALA A 203 -1.81 -7.14 -6.75
N CYS A 204 -2.87 -6.69 -6.07
CA CYS A 204 -4.24 -6.99 -6.43
C CYS A 204 -4.63 -6.36 -7.78
N GLY A 205 -4.20 -5.13 -8.04
CA GLY A 205 -4.39 -4.46 -9.33
C GLY A 205 -3.72 -5.21 -10.49
N ALA A 206 -2.51 -5.72 -10.26
CA ALA A 206 -1.81 -6.56 -11.24
C ALA A 206 -2.57 -7.84 -11.55
N ILE A 207 -3.10 -8.54 -10.53
CA ILE A 207 -3.97 -9.72 -10.73
C ILE A 207 -5.21 -9.34 -11.54
N GLY A 208 -5.89 -8.25 -11.18
CA GLY A 208 -7.09 -7.79 -11.88
C GLY A 208 -6.84 -7.45 -13.35
N ALA A 209 -5.63 -6.99 -13.68
CA ALA A 209 -5.19 -6.72 -15.05
C ALA A 209 -4.63 -7.97 -15.78
N GLY A 210 -4.58 -9.13 -15.13
CA GLY A 210 -4.01 -10.36 -15.70
C GLY A 210 -2.46 -10.36 -15.75
N VAL A 211 -1.81 -9.46 -15.04
CA VAL A 211 -0.34 -9.33 -14.98
C VAL A 211 0.19 -10.22 -13.86
N ILE A 212 0.24 -11.52 -14.12
CA ILE A 212 0.55 -12.59 -13.17
C ILE A 212 1.65 -13.55 -13.66
N HIS A 213 2.23 -13.28 -14.84
CA HIS A 213 3.24 -14.12 -15.45
C HIS A 213 4.51 -13.33 -15.75
N ASP A 214 5.64 -14.01 -15.77
CA ASP A 214 6.92 -13.47 -16.21
C ASP A 214 6.79 -12.75 -17.56
N LYS A 215 7.49 -11.63 -17.70
CA LYS A 215 7.47 -10.76 -18.90
C LYS A 215 6.12 -10.06 -19.16
N SER A 216 5.21 -10.06 -18.20
CA SER A 216 4.04 -9.20 -18.24
C SER A 216 4.26 -7.96 -17.38
N ALA A 217 3.73 -6.83 -17.84
CA ALA A 217 3.85 -5.55 -17.14
C ALA A 217 2.51 -4.82 -17.09
N LEU A 218 2.28 -4.10 -16.00
CA LEU A 218 1.17 -3.18 -15.83
C LEU A 218 1.70 -1.76 -15.98
N CYS A 219 1.03 -0.96 -16.81
CA CYS A 219 1.21 0.49 -16.83
C CYS A 219 -0.11 1.14 -16.39
N SER A 220 -0.10 1.73 -15.22
CA SER A 220 -1.25 2.47 -14.67
C SER A 220 -1.00 3.97 -14.83
N ILE A 221 -1.93 4.67 -15.49
CA ILE A 221 -1.84 6.10 -15.76
C ILE A 221 -3.04 6.78 -15.10
N GLY A 222 -2.79 7.39 -13.95
CA GLY A 222 -3.69 8.28 -13.24
C GLY A 222 -3.13 9.69 -13.17
N THR A 223 -3.33 10.40 -12.08
CA THR A 223 -2.63 11.67 -11.78
C THR A 223 -1.12 11.44 -11.76
N SER A 224 -0.67 10.42 -11.02
CA SER A 224 0.67 9.82 -11.10
C SER A 224 0.66 8.60 -12.03
N GLY A 225 1.84 8.04 -12.30
CA GLY A 225 1.99 6.83 -13.10
C GLY A 225 2.74 5.74 -12.36
N VAL A 226 2.36 4.49 -12.62
CA VAL A 226 3.05 3.31 -12.08
C VAL A 226 3.35 2.37 -13.22
N VAL A 227 4.59 1.90 -13.29
CA VAL A 227 4.98 0.78 -14.13
C VAL A 227 5.42 -0.36 -13.22
N LEU A 228 4.73 -1.49 -13.33
CA LEU A 228 4.99 -2.69 -12.56
C LEU A 228 5.36 -3.82 -13.53
N ASN A 229 6.48 -4.48 -13.27
CA ASN A 229 6.94 -5.63 -14.02
C ASN A 229 7.00 -6.86 -13.13
N VAL A 230 6.41 -7.96 -13.59
CA VAL A 230 6.39 -9.22 -12.83
C VAL A 230 7.69 -9.99 -13.02
N GLU A 231 8.22 -10.51 -11.92
CA GLU A 231 9.40 -11.38 -11.86
C GLU A 231 9.03 -12.71 -11.19
N TYR A 232 9.23 -13.80 -11.91
CA TYR A 232 8.87 -15.12 -11.41
C TYR A 232 10.08 -15.82 -10.77
N GLN A 233 9.92 -16.34 -9.56
CA GLN A 233 10.92 -17.09 -8.80
C GLN A 233 12.28 -16.39 -8.65
N ARG A 234 12.30 -15.06 -8.69
CA ARG A 234 13.54 -14.30 -8.62
C ARG A 234 13.37 -13.03 -7.80
N VAL A 235 14.19 -12.92 -6.77
CA VAL A 235 14.41 -11.66 -6.06
C VAL A 235 15.57 -10.92 -6.74
N THR A 236 15.32 -9.74 -7.25
CA THR A 236 16.33 -8.90 -7.93
C THR A 236 16.65 -7.68 -7.08
N SER A 237 17.92 -7.46 -6.79
CA SER A 237 18.38 -6.18 -6.23
C SER A 237 18.59 -5.19 -7.38
N TYR A 238 18.01 -4.02 -7.26
CA TYR A 238 18.15 -2.93 -8.23
C TYR A 238 19.02 -1.82 -7.65
N ASP A 239 19.99 -1.36 -8.41
CA ASP A 239 20.83 -0.20 -8.07
C ASP A 239 20.13 1.14 -8.42
N SER A 240 18.81 1.18 -8.30
CA SER A 240 17.97 2.32 -8.66
C SER A 240 16.83 2.50 -7.64
N ASN A 241 16.08 3.60 -7.72
CA ASN A 241 14.92 3.85 -6.87
C ASN A 241 13.68 3.00 -7.25
N LEU A 242 13.89 1.80 -7.79
CA LEU A 242 12.82 0.83 -8.00
C LEU A 242 12.47 0.12 -6.69
N HIS A 243 11.20 -0.12 -6.52
CA HIS A 243 10.67 -0.96 -5.44
C HIS A 243 10.66 -2.42 -5.87
N LEU A 244 10.89 -3.33 -4.91
CA LEU A 244 10.68 -4.76 -5.09
C LEU A 244 9.72 -5.26 -4.01
N PHE A 245 8.64 -5.92 -4.44
CA PHE A 245 7.64 -6.48 -3.55
C PHE A 245 7.30 -7.93 -3.93
N ASN A 246 6.85 -8.70 -2.95
CA ASN A 246 6.18 -9.96 -3.24
C ASN A 246 4.85 -9.68 -3.95
N HIS A 247 4.55 -10.48 -4.96
CA HIS A 247 3.24 -10.48 -5.59
C HIS A 247 2.25 -11.29 -4.72
N SER A 248 0.95 -11.05 -4.89
CA SER A 248 -0.08 -11.89 -4.26
C SER A 248 -0.22 -13.28 -4.90
N VAL A 249 0.45 -13.52 -6.02
CA VAL A 249 0.65 -14.86 -6.60
C VAL A 249 1.88 -15.50 -5.95
N PRO A 250 1.80 -16.75 -5.45
CA PRO A 250 2.95 -17.43 -4.83
C PRO A 250 4.19 -17.45 -5.71
N ASP A 251 5.37 -17.40 -5.08
CA ASP A 251 6.69 -17.45 -5.70
C ASP A 251 6.90 -16.40 -6.82
N THR A 252 6.18 -15.31 -6.74
CA THR A 252 6.20 -14.23 -7.72
C THR A 252 6.49 -12.91 -7.04
N TYR A 253 7.27 -12.07 -7.71
CA TYR A 253 7.65 -10.75 -7.25
C TYR A 253 7.30 -9.72 -8.33
N TYR A 254 7.32 -8.45 -7.97
CA TYR A 254 7.26 -7.39 -8.95
C TYR A 254 8.22 -6.25 -8.61
N ALA A 255 8.85 -5.73 -9.64
CA ALA A 255 9.54 -4.47 -9.57
C ALA A 255 8.60 -3.34 -9.98
N MET A 256 8.67 -2.22 -9.30
CA MET A 256 7.76 -1.10 -9.53
C MET A 256 8.51 0.23 -9.56
N GLY A 257 8.25 1.01 -10.61
CA GLY A 257 8.65 2.41 -10.73
C GLY A 257 7.43 3.32 -10.67
N VAL A 258 7.57 4.47 -10.01
CA VAL A 258 6.50 5.45 -9.81
C VAL A 258 6.94 6.81 -10.34
N THR A 259 6.15 7.40 -11.24
CA THR A 259 6.28 8.81 -11.64
C THR A 259 5.20 9.65 -10.95
N LEU A 260 5.58 10.82 -10.45
CA LEU A 260 4.68 11.71 -9.71
C LEU A 260 3.69 12.45 -10.59
N ALA A 261 4.03 12.66 -11.87
CA ALA A 261 3.23 13.44 -12.82
C ALA A 261 3.01 12.69 -14.14
N ALA A 262 1.93 11.92 -14.23
CA ALA A 262 1.47 11.28 -15.48
C ALA A 262 0.31 12.09 -16.09
N GLY A 263 -0.93 11.79 -15.79
CA GLY A 263 -2.09 12.59 -16.22
C GLY A 263 -2.05 14.02 -15.66
N TYR A 264 -1.40 14.24 -14.54
CA TYR A 264 -1.14 15.60 -14.02
C TYR A 264 -0.35 16.46 -15.02
N SER A 265 0.59 15.88 -15.75
CA SER A 265 1.34 16.62 -16.79
C SER A 265 0.43 17.14 -17.89
N LEU A 266 -0.58 16.35 -18.30
CA LEU A 266 -1.55 16.79 -19.31
C LEU A 266 -2.48 17.89 -18.76
N ASN A 267 -2.89 17.79 -17.49
CA ASN A 267 -3.65 18.85 -16.81
C ASN A 267 -2.83 20.14 -16.72
N TRP A 268 -1.58 20.04 -16.30
CA TRP A 268 -0.66 21.17 -16.24
C TRP A 268 -0.47 21.83 -17.61
N LEU A 269 -0.26 21.04 -18.65
CA LEU A 269 -0.12 21.54 -20.03
C LEU A 269 -1.38 22.32 -20.44
N LYS A 270 -2.56 21.74 -20.19
CA LYS A 270 -3.83 22.39 -20.49
C LYS A 270 -3.97 23.72 -19.76
N GLN A 271 -3.76 23.75 -18.46
CA GLN A 271 -3.92 24.95 -17.63
C GLN A 271 -2.91 26.05 -17.99
N THR A 272 -1.71 25.66 -18.43
CA THR A 272 -0.63 26.62 -18.72
C THR A 272 -0.72 27.23 -20.12
N PHE A 273 -1.07 26.43 -21.12
CA PHE A 273 -0.96 26.84 -22.53
C PHE A 273 -2.28 26.77 -23.30
N PHE A 274 -3.29 26.05 -22.81
CA PHE A 274 -4.52 25.71 -23.52
C PHE A 274 -5.76 25.85 -22.62
N GLU A 275 -5.82 26.91 -21.80
CA GLU A 275 -6.86 27.07 -20.76
C GLU A 275 -8.28 26.93 -21.31
N ASN A 276 -8.53 27.50 -22.49
CA ASN A 276 -9.85 27.51 -23.13
C ASN A 276 -10.11 26.30 -24.06
N ASP A 277 -9.14 25.43 -24.27
CA ASP A 277 -9.29 24.28 -25.14
C ASP A 277 -9.82 23.05 -24.38
N SER A 278 -10.52 22.17 -25.09
CA SER A 278 -10.88 20.85 -24.56
C SER A 278 -9.70 19.89 -24.63
N PHE A 279 -9.68 18.87 -23.79
CA PHE A 279 -8.68 17.79 -23.91
C PHE A 279 -8.69 17.13 -25.29
N GLU A 280 -9.86 16.94 -25.88
CA GLU A 280 -10.00 16.42 -27.24
C GLU A 280 -9.31 17.33 -28.28
N GLY A 281 -9.50 18.65 -28.16
CA GLY A 281 -8.82 19.64 -29.02
C GLY A 281 -7.30 19.56 -28.91
N ILE A 282 -6.76 19.48 -27.70
CA ILE A 282 -5.32 19.33 -27.43
C ILE A 282 -4.79 18.04 -28.03
N LEU A 283 -5.50 16.91 -27.82
CA LEU A 283 -5.10 15.60 -28.35
C LEU A 283 -5.14 15.56 -29.88
N ASN A 284 -6.14 16.19 -30.52
CA ASN A 284 -6.21 16.33 -31.97
C ASN A 284 -5.06 17.15 -32.52
N LEU A 285 -4.67 18.22 -31.81
CA LEU A 285 -3.49 19.01 -32.17
C LEU A 285 -2.21 18.16 -32.05
N ALA A 286 -2.05 17.41 -30.98
CA ALA A 286 -0.93 16.49 -30.77
C ALA A 286 -0.87 15.41 -31.87
N ALA A 287 -2.02 14.84 -32.26
CA ALA A 287 -2.12 13.82 -33.31
C ALA A 287 -1.67 14.32 -34.68
N SER A 288 -1.69 15.63 -34.93
CA SER A 288 -1.16 16.25 -36.16
C SER A 288 0.37 16.34 -36.22
N SER A 289 1.05 16.15 -35.08
CA SER A 289 2.50 16.17 -34.99
C SER A 289 3.12 14.85 -35.49
N LYS A 290 4.34 14.94 -36.02
CA LYS A 290 5.09 13.73 -36.40
C LYS A 290 5.41 12.88 -35.15
N ILE A 291 5.40 11.56 -35.32
CA ILE A 291 5.88 10.63 -34.28
C ILE A 291 7.29 11.03 -33.87
N GLY A 292 7.53 11.09 -32.54
CA GLY A 292 8.79 11.58 -31.98
C GLY A 292 8.90 13.11 -31.84
N ALA A 293 7.79 13.85 -32.09
CA ALA A 293 7.66 15.30 -31.84
C ALA A 293 8.86 16.13 -32.36
N ASN A 294 9.48 15.73 -33.49
CA ASN A 294 10.71 16.31 -34.06
C ASN A 294 11.91 16.36 -33.08
N GLY A 295 11.96 15.43 -32.12
CA GLY A 295 13.02 15.34 -31.12
C GLY A 295 12.78 16.18 -29.86
N LEU A 296 11.60 16.80 -29.71
CA LEU A 296 11.24 17.48 -28.46
C LEU A 296 10.98 16.45 -27.39
N LEU A 297 11.63 16.62 -26.25
CA LEU A 297 11.44 15.82 -25.05
C LEU A 297 10.76 16.65 -23.96
N PHE A 298 9.89 16.03 -23.21
CA PHE A 298 9.27 16.59 -22.02
C PHE A 298 9.62 15.71 -20.83
N THR A 299 10.19 16.30 -19.78
CA THR A 299 10.46 15.63 -18.51
C THR A 299 9.38 16.03 -17.52
N PRO A 300 8.57 15.08 -17.00
CA PRO A 300 7.36 15.38 -16.23
C PRO A 300 7.65 15.67 -14.74
N TYR A 301 8.78 16.31 -14.43
CA TYR A 301 9.22 16.54 -13.05
C TYR A 301 8.62 17.81 -12.45
N LEU A 302 7.30 17.94 -12.56
CA LEU A 302 6.55 19.12 -12.13
C LEU A 302 6.46 19.29 -10.60
N ALA A 303 6.61 18.17 -9.89
CA ALA A 303 6.55 18.11 -8.42
C ALA A 303 7.65 17.21 -7.87
N GLY A 304 8.84 17.26 -8.46
CA GLY A 304 9.89 16.29 -8.22
C GLY A 304 9.67 14.97 -8.98
N GLU A 305 10.48 13.96 -8.71
CA GLU A 305 10.33 12.63 -9.31
C GLU A 305 10.89 11.53 -8.41
N ARG A 306 10.08 10.51 -8.15
CA ARG A 306 10.46 9.38 -7.31
C ARG A 306 11.36 8.41 -8.06
N THR A 307 10.92 7.90 -9.19
CA THR A 307 11.70 6.98 -10.03
C THR A 307 12.07 7.65 -11.37
N PRO A 308 13.36 7.74 -11.75
CA PRO A 308 14.53 7.09 -11.13
C PRO A 308 15.30 7.97 -10.12
N HIS A 309 14.91 9.21 -9.88
CA HIS A 309 15.78 10.21 -9.25
C HIS A 309 15.72 10.21 -7.71
N GLY A 310 14.60 9.82 -7.10
CA GLY A 310 14.42 9.87 -5.65
C GLY A 310 14.42 11.30 -5.09
N ASP A 311 13.94 12.26 -5.88
CA ASP A 311 13.90 13.69 -5.57
C ASP A 311 12.46 14.19 -5.71
N ALA A 312 11.72 14.28 -4.60
CA ALA A 312 10.31 14.64 -4.56
C ALA A 312 10.00 15.58 -3.38
#